data_dafd86bb3aa58180a4ed50668a552fe5
#
_entry.id   dafd86bb3aa58180a4ed50668a552fe5
#
_cell.length_a   1.000
_cell.length_b   1.000
_cell.length_c   1.000
_cell.angle_alpha   90.00
_cell.angle_beta   90.00
_cell.angle_gamma   90.00
#
_symmetry.space_group_name_H-M   'P 1'
#
loop_
_entity.id
_entity.type
_entity.pdbx_description
1 polymer ?
#
loop_
_entity_poly.entity_id
_entity_poly.type
_entity_poly.pdbx_seq_one_letter_code
_entity_poly.pdbx_strand_id
1 'polypeptide(L)'
;AASDVYKRQEYTYLGIVGEKNEKSRYAIEQRNKFSVGEEIEVMKPDGENVRVTVKGIWDDEGNQMESAPHPKQKLWIDLGVELDRFDILRRKEME
;
A
#
# COMPACT_ATOMS: atom_id res chain seq x y z
N ALA A 1 25.58 21.10 -3.28
CA ALA A 1 25.06 21.97 -2.27
C ALA A 1 24.26 21.19 -1.23
N ALA A 2 24.13 21.77 -0.05
CA ALA A 2 23.44 21.12 1.03
C ALA A 2 21.98 20.80 0.70
N SER A 3 21.37 21.60 -0.14
CA SER A 3 19.99 21.39 -0.53
C SER A 3 19.76 20.07 -1.25
N ASP A 4 20.78 19.54 -1.89
CA ASP A 4 20.64 18.27 -2.59
C ASP A 4 20.36 17.11 -1.65
N VAL A 5 20.84 17.22 -0.44
CA VAL A 5 20.60 16.20 0.59
C VAL A 5 19.12 16.10 0.90
N TYR A 6 18.39 17.18 0.75
CA TYR A 6 16.97 17.23 1.09
C TYR A 6 16.07 16.98 -0.10
N LYS A 7 16.62 16.81 -1.27
CA LYS A 7 15.84 16.49 -2.45
C LYS A 7 15.64 15.00 -2.63
N ARG A 8 15.96 14.24 -1.63
CA ARG A 8 15.73 12.81 -1.69
C ARG A 8 14.24 12.55 -1.81
N GLN A 9 13.94 11.42 -2.38
CA GLN A 9 12.56 11.00 -2.51
C GLN A 9 11.98 10.71 -1.14
N GLU A 10 10.80 11.22 -0.92
CA GLU A 10 10.05 10.93 0.29
C GLU A 10 8.96 9.93 -0.01
N TYR A 11 8.62 9.14 0.97
CA TYR A 11 7.59 8.14 0.83
C TYR A 11 6.56 8.31 1.94
N THR A 12 5.30 8.12 1.56
CA THR A 12 4.23 8.05 2.53
C THR A 12 3.97 6.58 2.82
N TYR A 13 4.08 6.21 4.07
CA TYR A 13 3.86 4.85 4.52
C TYR A 13 2.37 4.57 4.52
N LEU A 14 1.93 3.59 3.72
CA LEU A 14 0.50 3.32 3.55
C LEU A 14 0.00 2.19 4.42
N GLY A 15 0.83 1.22 4.71
CA GLY A 15 0.42 0.12 5.56
C GLY A 15 1.30 -1.10 5.42
N ILE A 16 0.95 -2.14 6.18
CA ILE A 16 1.66 -3.42 6.19
C ILE A 16 0.72 -4.51 5.74
N VAL A 17 1.22 -5.39 4.88
CA VAL A 17 0.47 -6.53 4.39
C VAL A 17 0.37 -7.59 5.49
N GLY A 18 -0.84 -8.07 5.71
CA GLY A 18 -1.09 -9.18 6.63
C GLY A 18 -1.37 -10.47 5.87
N GLU A 19 -2.50 -11.09 6.18
CA GLU A 19 -2.86 -12.38 5.61
C GLU A 19 -3.60 -12.23 4.28
N LYS A 20 -3.60 -13.30 3.50
CA LYS A 20 -4.33 -13.39 2.26
C LYS A 20 -5.64 -14.15 2.50
N ASN A 21 -6.73 -13.68 1.88
CA ASN A 21 -8.01 -14.36 1.99
C ASN A 21 -8.26 -15.27 0.79
N GLU A 22 -9.42 -15.94 0.77
CA GLU A 22 -9.80 -16.86 -0.28
C GLU A 22 -9.96 -16.21 -1.65
N LYS A 23 -10.20 -14.91 -1.66
CA LYS A 23 -10.42 -14.16 -2.90
C LYS A 23 -9.17 -13.53 -3.45
N SER A 24 -8.02 -13.96 -2.98
CA SER A 24 -6.71 -13.42 -3.39
C SER A 24 -6.54 -11.95 -3.04
N ARG A 25 -7.20 -11.51 -2.00
CA ARG A 25 -7.04 -10.16 -1.46
C ARG A 25 -6.17 -10.24 -0.22
N TYR A 26 -5.48 -9.15 0.07
CA TYR A 26 -4.54 -9.10 1.18
C TYR A 26 -5.04 -8.14 2.24
N ALA A 27 -5.01 -8.57 3.48
CA ALA A 27 -5.32 -7.71 4.60
C ALA A 27 -4.22 -6.67 4.76
N ILE A 28 -4.62 -5.43 4.99
CA ILE A 28 -3.69 -4.32 5.18
C ILE A 28 -4.03 -3.63 6.49
N GLU A 29 -3.01 -3.38 7.29
CA GLU A 29 -3.15 -2.47 8.42
C GLU A 29 -2.83 -1.08 7.89
N GLN A 30 -3.87 -0.30 7.64
CA GLN A 30 -3.73 0.99 7.00
C GLN A 30 -3.12 2.03 7.94
N ARG A 31 -2.20 2.81 7.39
CA ARG A 31 -1.55 3.91 8.12
C ARG A 31 -1.87 5.26 7.54
N ASN A 32 -2.03 5.35 6.23
CA ASN A 32 -2.34 6.58 5.55
C ASN A 32 -3.32 6.32 4.43
N LYS A 33 -3.98 7.39 3.99
CA LYS A 33 -4.99 7.30 2.95
C LYS A 33 -4.37 6.94 1.59
N PHE A 34 -5.05 6.08 0.87
CA PHE A 34 -4.72 5.81 -0.53
C PHE A 34 -6.00 5.40 -1.26
N SER A 35 -5.95 5.42 -2.58
CA SER A 35 -7.14 5.21 -3.42
C SER A 35 -6.88 4.18 -4.50
N VAL A 36 -7.97 3.62 -5.02
CA VAL A 36 -7.90 2.75 -6.20
C VAL A 36 -7.35 3.54 -7.37
N GLY A 37 -6.46 2.92 -8.13
CA GLY A 37 -5.82 3.55 -9.28
C GLY A 37 -4.52 4.25 -8.98
N GLU A 38 -4.17 4.41 -7.72
CA GLU A 38 -2.88 5.00 -7.36
C GLU A 38 -1.76 4.00 -7.61
N GLU A 39 -0.63 4.53 -8.05
CA GLU A 39 0.58 3.73 -8.18
C GLU A 39 1.33 3.78 -6.85
N ILE A 40 1.60 2.63 -6.30
CA ILE A 40 2.29 2.52 -5.03
C ILE A 40 3.46 1.55 -5.16
N GLU A 41 4.28 1.49 -4.14
CA GLU A 41 5.44 0.62 -4.11
C GLU A 41 5.33 -0.37 -2.98
N VAL A 42 5.64 -1.62 -3.26
CA VAL A 42 5.69 -2.68 -2.26
C VAL A 42 7.16 -2.93 -1.91
N MET A 43 7.48 -2.79 -0.65
CA MET A 43 8.81 -3.13 -0.14
C MET A 43 8.78 -4.52 0.44
N LYS A 44 9.57 -5.41 -0.13
CA LYS A 44 9.66 -6.77 0.37
C LYS A 44 10.74 -6.89 1.43
N PRO A 45 10.61 -7.85 2.36
CA PRO A 45 11.60 -8.01 3.42
C PRO A 45 13.03 -8.26 2.93
N ASP A 46 13.18 -8.78 1.73
CA ASP A 46 14.50 -9.03 1.14
C ASP A 46 15.12 -7.79 0.50
N GLY A 47 14.42 -6.65 0.58
CA GLY A 47 14.92 -5.39 0.03
C GLY A 47 14.48 -5.11 -1.40
N GLU A 48 13.74 -6.00 -2.00
CA GLU A 48 13.22 -5.80 -3.34
C GLU A 48 12.00 -4.87 -3.31
N ASN A 49 11.93 -3.94 -4.25
CA ASN A 49 10.81 -3.02 -4.36
C ASN A 49 10.05 -3.31 -5.65
N VAL A 50 8.74 -3.40 -5.55
CA VAL A 50 7.87 -3.66 -6.70
C VAL A 50 6.86 -2.53 -6.82
N ARG A 51 6.76 -1.97 -8.02
CA ARG A 51 5.78 -0.93 -8.28
C ARG A 51 4.49 -1.56 -8.77
N VAL A 52 3.38 -1.19 -8.16
CA VAL A 52 2.07 -1.75 -8.48
C VAL A 52 1.00 -0.67 -8.45
N THR A 53 -0.13 -0.98 -9.08
CA THR A 53 -1.29 -0.10 -9.07
C THR A 53 -2.36 -0.73 -8.19
N VAL A 54 -3.00 0.07 -7.35
CA VAL A 54 -4.10 -0.40 -6.51
C VAL A 54 -5.29 -0.71 -7.41
N LYS A 55 -5.68 -1.98 -7.48
CA LYS A 55 -6.78 -2.41 -8.33
C LYS A 55 -8.11 -2.40 -7.62
N GLY A 56 -8.13 -2.63 -6.33
CA GLY A 56 -9.35 -2.60 -5.57
C GLY A 56 -9.08 -2.53 -4.08
N ILE A 57 -10.04 -1.96 -3.36
CA ILE A 57 -10.01 -1.85 -1.91
C ILE A 57 -11.36 -2.31 -1.39
N TRP A 58 -11.35 -3.14 -0.37
CA TRP A 58 -12.58 -3.61 0.29
C TRP A 58 -12.44 -3.40 1.79
N ASP A 59 -13.57 -3.11 2.44
CA ASP A 59 -13.56 -3.01 3.89
C ASP A 59 -13.65 -4.40 4.54
N ASP A 60 -13.71 -4.42 5.85
CA ASP A 60 -13.75 -5.67 6.61
C ASP A 60 -15.04 -6.46 6.37
N GLU A 61 -16.06 -5.82 5.87
CA GLU A 61 -17.32 -6.46 5.54
C GLU A 61 -17.41 -6.92 4.08
N GLY A 62 -16.38 -6.64 3.29
CA GLY A 62 -16.33 -7.02 1.89
C GLY A 62 -16.92 -5.99 0.95
N ASN A 63 -17.23 -4.80 1.41
CA ASN A 63 -17.73 -3.73 0.57
C ASN A 63 -16.59 -3.06 -0.18
N GLN A 64 -16.76 -2.92 -1.49
CA GLN A 64 -15.76 -2.26 -2.31
C GLN A 64 -15.75 -0.76 -2.05
N MET A 65 -14.56 -0.19 -1.96
CA MET A 65 -14.37 1.23 -1.73
C MET A 65 -13.44 1.80 -2.78
N GLU A 66 -13.59 3.09 -3.08
CA GLU A 66 -12.71 3.78 -4.02
C GLU A 66 -11.45 4.28 -3.32
N SER A 67 -11.53 4.50 -2.04
CA SER A 67 -10.40 4.97 -1.25
C SER A 67 -10.49 4.45 0.17
N ALA A 68 -9.39 4.55 0.89
CA ALA A 68 -9.29 4.13 2.27
C ALA A 68 -9.23 5.38 3.14
N PRO A 69 -10.37 5.94 3.57
CA PRO A 69 -10.39 7.25 4.21
C PRO A 69 -9.97 7.26 5.66
N HIS A 70 -10.06 6.13 6.34
CA HIS A 70 -9.81 6.09 7.79
C HIS A 70 -8.52 5.35 8.10
N PRO A 71 -7.51 6.02 8.69
CA PRO A 71 -6.29 5.34 9.14
C PRO A 71 -6.60 4.28 10.20
N LYS A 72 -5.74 3.27 10.27
CA LYS A 72 -5.87 2.15 11.20
C LYS A 72 -7.07 1.24 10.96
N GLN A 73 -7.74 1.42 9.85
CA GLN A 73 -8.83 0.53 9.47
C GLN A 73 -8.25 -0.74 8.85
N LYS A 74 -8.87 -1.87 9.14
CA LYS A 74 -8.51 -3.12 8.47
C LYS A 74 -9.15 -3.13 7.10
N LEU A 75 -8.33 -3.32 6.09
CA LEU A 75 -8.76 -3.31 4.70
C LEU A 75 -8.24 -4.54 3.99
N TRP A 76 -8.90 -4.86 2.90
CA TRP A 76 -8.46 -5.88 1.97
C TRP A 76 -8.18 -5.20 0.63
N ILE A 77 -7.05 -5.51 0.03
CA ILE A 77 -6.66 -4.89 -1.23
C ILE A 77 -6.27 -5.93 -2.26
N ASP A 78 -6.37 -5.53 -3.52
CA ASP A 78 -5.90 -6.30 -4.66
C ASP A 78 -4.94 -5.43 -5.45
N LEU A 79 -3.71 -5.88 -5.58
CA LEU A 79 -2.68 -5.16 -6.33
C LEU A 79 -2.30 -5.87 -7.62
N GLY A 80 -2.95 -6.98 -7.92
CA GLY A 80 -2.66 -7.73 -9.14
C GLY A 80 -1.35 -8.50 -9.10
N VAL A 81 -0.68 -8.56 -7.97
CA VAL A 81 0.56 -9.30 -7.77
C VAL A 81 0.49 -10.05 -6.45
N GLU A 82 1.33 -11.05 -6.33
CA GLU A 82 1.44 -11.77 -5.07
C GLU A 82 2.20 -10.94 -4.06
N LEU A 83 1.66 -10.89 -2.84
CA LEU A 83 2.30 -10.19 -1.73
C LEU A 83 2.64 -11.21 -0.65
N ASP A 84 3.61 -10.87 0.16
CA ASP A 84 3.99 -11.67 1.31
C ASP A 84 3.60 -10.95 2.58
N ARG A 85 3.40 -11.73 3.62
CA ARG A 85 3.13 -11.17 4.92
C ARG A 85 4.29 -10.27 5.35
N PHE A 86 3.98 -9.11 5.90
CA PHE A 86 4.93 -8.08 6.32
C PHE A 86 5.53 -7.26 5.18
N ASP A 87 5.05 -7.44 3.95
CA ASP A 87 5.39 -6.48 2.90
C ASP A 87 4.88 -5.11 3.30
N ILE A 88 5.63 -4.09 2.97
CA ILE A 88 5.29 -2.72 3.33
C ILE A 88 4.82 -1.99 2.08
N LEU A 89 3.69 -1.30 2.21
CA LEU A 89 3.16 -0.47 1.13
C LEU A 89 3.52 0.96 1.39
N ARG A 90 4.02 1.63 0.37
CA ARG A 90 4.36 3.04 0.47
C ARG A 90 4.07 3.74 -0.86
N ARG A 91 3.85 5.04 -0.80
CA ARG A 91 3.67 5.86 -1.98
C ARG A 91 4.81 6.84 -2.08
N LYS A 92 5.42 6.90 -3.26
CA LYS A 92 6.45 7.89 -3.51
C LYS A 92 5.81 9.25 -3.67
N GLU A 93 6.24 10.20 -2.86
CA GLU A 93 5.76 11.56 -2.96
C GLU A 93 6.67 12.35 -3.88
N MET A 94 6.05 13.08 -4.78
CA MET A 94 6.77 13.94 -5.70
C MET A 94 6.82 15.35 -5.14
N GLU A 95 7.93 15.99 -5.30
CA GLU A 95 8.06 17.38 -4.90
C GLU A 95 7.49 18.32 -5.93
#